data_e38bebf5948a59b1e856958384b05784
#
_entry.id   e38bebf5948a59b1e856958384b05784
#
_cell.length_a   1.000
_cell.length_b   1.000
_cell.length_c   1.000
_cell.angle_alpha   90.00
_cell.angle_beta   90.00
_cell.angle_gamma   90.00
#
_symmetry.space_group_name_H-M   'P 1'
#
loop_
_entity.id
_entity.type
_entity.pdbx_description
1 polymer ?
#
loop_
_entity_poly.entity_id
_entity_poly.type
_entity_poly.pdbx_seq_one_letter_code
_entity_poly.pdbx_strand_id
1 'polypeptide(L)'
;MDKAKISALLKEKIQNLQVWVKQLKIGNILSNVVEYSRNMLKKIKAFKFKKAFRYAKKISRKLSDSWKLVLSCLFCFLFFYYIIGSLLVENMSIRQVYQLPKEKSEKSETLNAMAFLIDREIDAKMWTPNLPFVFPAYILDNMPNFQIGIMSAVRGASITVKNFKRLTPAQTERIKKADELLRYPPNIWIMSRKGTFGLAPSSNAQYRKARRELLKNNDEPLVLEEQDFNSY
;
A
#
# COMPACT_ATOMS: atom_id res chain seq x y z
N MET A 1 -23.97 -21.62 34.57
CA MET A 1 -22.59 -22.15 34.66
C MET A 1 -22.00 -21.68 35.98
N ASP A 2 -21.58 -22.61 36.80
CA ASP A 2 -21.26 -22.39 38.21
C ASP A 2 -19.98 -21.53 38.38
N LYS A 3 -20.04 -20.44 39.18
CA LYS A 3 -18.91 -19.53 39.39
C LYS A 3 -17.64 -20.26 39.86
N ALA A 4 -17.82 -21.37 40.61
CA ALA A 4 -16.74 -22.21 41.06
C ALA A 4 -16.01 -22.91 39.90
N LYS A 5 -16.73 -23.35 38.89
CA LYS A 5 -16.18 -24.03 37.72
C LYS A 5 -15.37 -23.07 36.82
N ILE A 6 -15.81 -21.82 36.70
CA ILE A 6 -15.09 -20.75 35.97
C ILE A 6 -13.79 -20.38 36.67
N SER A 7 -13.82 -20.27 37.99
CA SER A 7 -12.63 -19.94 38.80
C SER A 7 -11.57 -21.04 38.76
N ALA A 8 -11.99 -22.32 38.73
CA ALA A 8 -11.08 -23.46 38.60
C ALA A 8 -10.41 -23.49 37.22
N LEU A 9 -11.17 -23.27 36.14
CA LEU A 9 -10.67 -23.19 34.77
C LEU A 9 -9.70 -22.01 34.54
N LEU A 10 -9.99 -20.86 35.16
CA LEU A 10 -9.09 -19.70 35.15
C LEU A 10 -7.77 -19.97 35.87
N LYS A 11 -7.81 -20.62 37.05
CA LYS A 11 -6.60 -21.00 37.77
C LYS A 11 -5.73 -21.98 37.00
N GLU A 12 -6.34 -22.99 36.37
CA GLU A 12 -5.64 -23.96 35.52
C GLU A 12 -4.97 -23.28 34.34
N LYS A 13 -5.67 -22.38 33.61
CA LYS A 13 -5.09 -21.64 32.50
C LYS A 13 -3.95 -20.71 32.93
N ILE A 14 -4.07 -20.05 34.08
CA ILE A 14 -2.99 -19.20 34.63
C ILE A 14 -1.77 -20.05 34.97
N GLN A 15 -1.95 -21.22 35.60
CA GLN A 15 -0.86 -22.15 35.92
C GLN A 15 -0.16 -22.64 34.65
N ASN A 16 -0.91 -23.03 33.64
CA ASN A 16 -0.37 -23.44 32.33
C ASN A 16 0.39 -22.31 31.63
N LEU A 17 -0.10 -21.07 31.68
CA LEU A 17 0.61 -19.90 31.21
C LEU A 17 1.92 -19.66 31.96
N GLN A 18 1.93 -19.80 33.26
CA GLN A 18 3.16 -19.64 34.08
C GLN A 18 4.21 -20.72 33.76
N VAL A 19 3.79 -21.96 33.55
CA VAL A 19 4.67 -23.05 33.12
C VAL A 19 5.21 -22.80 31.72
N TRP A 20 4.36 -22.34 30.80
CA TRP A 20 4.76 -22.02 29.43
C TRP A 20 5.76 -20.84 29.38
N VAL A 21 5.52 -19.78 30.15
CA VAL A 21 6.46 -18.64 30.30
C VAL A 21 7.81 -19.07 30.89
N LYS A 22 7.81 -20.01 31.87
CA LYS A 22 9.05 -20.61 32.38
C LYS A 22 9.78 -21.46 31.35
N GLN A 23 9.07 -22.23 30.53
CA GLN A 23 9.64 -23.05 29.45
C GLN A 23 10.27 -22.23 28.32
N LEU A 24 9.77 -21.03 28.05
CA LEU A 24 10.30 -20.14 27.00
C LEU A 24 11.72 -19.59 27.28
N LYS A 25 12.33 -19.94 28.43
CA LYS A 25 13.67 -19.45 28.84
C LYS A 25 13.88 -17.94 28.62
N ILE A 26 12.77 -17.16 28.72
CA ILE A 26 12.78 -15.69 28.52
C ILE A 26 13.77 -15.02 29.48
N GLY A 27 13.93 -15.56 30.69
CA GLY A 27 14.92 -15.09 31.63
C GLY A 27 16.36 -15.17 31.10
N ASN A 28 16.70 -16.24 30.41
CA ASN A 28 18.04 -16.41 29.84
C ASN A 28 18.25 -15.51 28.60
N ILE A 29 17.21 -15.27 27.81
CA ILE A 29 17.28 -14.34 26.67
C ILE A 29 17.43 -12.91 27.18
N LEU A 30 16.65 -12.52 28.19
CA LEU A 30 16.76 -11.19 28.80
C LEU A 30 18.12 -10.96 29.46
N SER A 31 18.66 -11.94 30.20
CA SER A 31 20.00 -11.83 30.81
C SER A 31 21.08 -11.67 29.74
N ASN A 32 21.01 -12.45 28.66
CA ASN A 32 21.96 -12.35 27.52
C ASN A 32 21.88 -11.01 26.81
N VAL A 33 20.66 -10.46 26.60
CA VAL A 33 20.45 -9.14 26.00
C VAL A 33 21.00 -8.03 26.91
N VAL A 34 20.75 -8.12 28.22
CA VAL A 34 21.27 -7.15 29.20
C VAL A 34 22.80 -7.23 29.29
N GLU A 35 23.37 -8.42 29.25
CA GLU A 35 24.82 -8.60 29.27
C GLU A 35 25.46 -8.09 28.00
N TYR A 36 24.88 -8.40 26.84
CA TYR A 36 25.31 -7.87 25.54
C TYR A 36 25.25 -6.33 25.48
N SER A 37 24.15 -5.74 25.96
CA SER A 37 24.00 -4.27 26.00
C SER A 37 25.01 -3.62 26.97
N ARG A 38 25.30 -4.27 28.12
CA ARG A 38 26.31 -3.82 29.09
C ARG A 38 27.73 -3.91 28.52
N ASN A 39 28.02 -4.96 27.77
CA ASN A 39 29.31 -5.14 27.10
C ASN A 39 29.48 -4.18 25.94
N MET A 40 28.41 -3.89 25.20
CA MET A 40 28.39 -2.88 24.15
C MET A 40 28.61 -1.47 24.71
N LEU A 41 27.97 -1.14 25.84
CA LEU A 41 28.19 0.14 26.55
C LEU A 41 29.61 0.27 27.08
N LYS A 42 30.24 -0.82 27.57
CA LYS A 42 31.65 -0.83 27.98
C LYS A 42 32.57 -0.58 26.77
N LYS A 43 32.31 -1.19 25.63
CA LYS A 43 33.07 -0.95 24.38
C LYS A 43 32.90 0.49 23.89
N ILE A 44 31.71 1.07 23.98
CA ILE A 44 31.45 2.47 23.63
C ILE A 44 32.16 3.43 24.57
N LYS A 45 32.18 3.16 25.89
CA LYS A 45 32.91 3.96 26.90
C LYS A 45 34.44 3.82 26.77
N ALA A 46 34.93 2.66 26.34
CA ALA A 46 36.35 2.42 26.10
C ALA A 46 36.87 3.08 24.80
N PHE A 47 35.99 3.46 23.90
CA PHE A 47 36.32 4.25 22.70
C PHE A 47 36.83 5.61 23.18
N LYS A 48 38.13 5.86 23.03
CA LYS A 48 38.78 7.10 23.52
C LYS A 48 38.13 8.34 22.91
N PHE A 49 37.08 8.85 23.56
CA PHE A 49 36.22 9.96 23.13
C PHE A 49 37.04 11.18 22.68
N LYS A 50 38.18 11.45 23.36
CA LYS A 50 39.11 12.53 22.97
C LYS A 50 39.75 12.35 21.58
N LYS A 51 39.99 11.09 21.16
CA LYS A 51 40.54 10.80 19.84
C LYS A 51 39.47 10.91 18.77
N ALA A 52 38.29 10.37 19.01
CA ALA A 52 37.13 10.50 18.12
C ALA A 52 36.70 11.96 17.98
N PHE A 53 36.67 12.74 19.09
CA PHE A 53 36.36 14.16 19.05
C PHE A 53 37.39 14.99 18.27
N ARG A 54 38.70 14.67 18.39
CA ARG A 54 39.73 15.32 17.56
C ARG A 54 39.59 14.97 16.08
N TYR A 55 39.28 13.73 15.74
CA TYR A 55 39.00 13.32 14.36
C TYR A 55 37.73 13.97 13.84
N ALA A 56 36.63 13.97 14.61
CA ALA A 56 35.39 14.65 14.26
C ALA A 56 35.62 16.16 14.06
N LYS A 57 36.41 16.82 14.92
CA LYS A 57 36.76 18.24 14.79
C LYS A 57 37.64 18.52 13.56
N LYS A 58 38.55 17.59 13.21
CA LYS A 58 39.38 17.70 12.00
C LYS A 58 38.55 17.49 10.73
N ILE A 59 37.61 16.51 10.77
CA ILE A 59 36.65 16.25 9.70
C ILE A 59 35.67 17.43 9.58
N SER A 60 35.13 17.94 10.69
CA SER A 60 34.24 19.08 10.72
C SER A 60 34.87 20.35 10.13
N ARG A 61 36.15 20.64 10.43
CA ARG A 61 36.85 21.77 9.81
C ARG A 61 37.00 21.56 8.29
N LYS A 62 37.42 20.37 7.86
CA LYS A 62 37.55 20.05 6.43
C LYS A 62 36.19 20.04 5.71
N LEU A 63 35.10 19.60 6.40
CA LEU A 63 33.73 19.72 5.90
C LEU A 63 33.26 21.19 5.88
N SER A 64 33.66 22.01 6.87
CA SER A 64 33.31 23.45 6.89
C SER A 64 33.84 24.15 5.66
N ASP A 65 35.05 23.82 5.22
CA ASP A 65 35.63 24.44 4.02
C ASP A 65 35.04 23.85 2.73
N SER A 66 34.49 22.62 2.79
CA SER A 66 33.90 21.90 1.64
C SER A 66 32.37 21.87 1.66
N TRP A 67 31.72 22.51 2.61
CA TRP A 67 30.25 22.43 2.76
C TRP A 67 29.47 22.87 1.51
N LYS A 68 29.99 23.88 0.80
CA LYS A 68 29.41 24.36 -0.46
C LYS A 68 29.47 23.28 -1.54
N LEU A 69 30.57 22.54 -1.61
CA LEU A 69 30.70 21.43 -2.53
C LEU A 69 29.76 20.27 -2.15
N VAL A 70 29.67 19.94 -0.86
CA VAL A 70 28.74 18.91 -0.37
C VAL A 70 27.29 19.30 -0.67
N LEU A 71 26.90 20.57 -0.42
CA LEU A 71 25.59 21.10 -0.75
C LEU A 71 25.31 21.07 -2.26
N SER A 72 26.30 21.46 -3.07
CA SER A 72 26.18 21.42 -4.53
C SER A 72 26.00 20.00 -5.03
N CYS A 73 26.78 19.05 -4.52
CA CYS A 73 26.62 17.63 -4.86
C CYS A 73 25.24 17.07 -4.44
N LEU A 74 24.80 17.43 -3.22
CA LEU A 74 23.46 17.04 -2.74
C LEU A 74 22.35 17.63 -3.61
N PHE A 75 22.47 18.92 -3.97
CA PHE A 75 21.52 19.56 -4.86
C PHE A 75 21.49 18.91 -6.25
N CYS A 76 22.66 18.67 -6.84
CA CYS A 76 22.76 17.95 -8.12
C CYS A 76 22.14 16.55 -8.01
N PHE A 77 22.46 15.81 -6.93
CA PHE A 77 21.91 14.48 -6.70
C PHE A 77 20.36 14.52 -6.61
N LEU A 78 19.81 15.43 -5.81
CA LEU A 78 18.35 15.58 -5.69
C LEU A 78 17.71 16.03 -7.01
N PHE A 79 18.35 16.97 -7.71
CA PHE A 79 17.87 17.43 -9.00
C PHE A 79 17.79 16.27 -10.01
N PHE A 80 18.86 15.51 -10.18
CA PHE A 80 18.85 14.36 -11.07
C PHE A 80 17.93 13.24 -10.59
N TYR A 81 17.87 13.00 -9.28
CA TYR A 81 16.95 12.03 -8.69
C TYR A 81 15.49 12.32 -9.04
N TYR A 82 15.05 13.57 -8.87
CA TYR A 82 13.67 13.94 -9.17
C TYR A 82 13.43 14.02 -10.68
N ILE A 83 14.31 14.59 -11.46
CA ILE A 83 14.11 14.73 -12.92
C ILE A 83 14.15 13.35 -13.60
N ILE A 84 15.22 12.60 -13.42
CA ILE A 84 15.36 11.28 -14.06
C ILE A 84 14.30 10.32 -13.51
N GLY A 85 14.11 10.32 -12.19
CA GLY A 85 13.14 9.44 -11.55
C GLY A 85 11.71 9.72 -11.99
N SER A 86 11.32 11.00 -12.15
CA SER A 86 10.00 11.34 -12.68
C SER A 86 9.81 10.89 -14.12
N LEU A 87 10.81 11.09 -14.98
CA LEU A 87 10.77 10.64 -16.37
C LEU A 87 10.64 9.11 -16.49
N LEU A 88 11.28 8.36 -15.59
CA LEU A 88 11.17 6.89 -15.57
C LEU A 88 9.80 6.41 -15.08
N VAL A 89 9.18 7.16 -14.18
CA VAL A 89 7.86 6.81 -13.62
C VAL A 89 6.72 7.30 -14.50
N GLU A 90 6.92 8.41 -15.24
CA GLU A 90 5.89 8.95 -16.11
C GLU A 90 5.57 7.98 -17.25
N ASN A 91 4.47 7.27 -17.10
CA ASN A 91 4.02 6.28 -18.06
C ASN A 91 2.51 6.39 -18.31
N MET A 92 2.13 7.37 -19.10
CA MET A 92 0.75 7.53 -19.59
C MET A 92 0.46 6.64 -20.83
N SER A 93 1.36 5.71 -21.16
CA SER A 93 1.18 4.84 -22.32
C SER A 93 -0.08 3.98 -22.19
N ILE A 94 -0.89 4.00 -23.22
CA ILE A 94 -2.05 3.13 -23.41
C ILE A 94 -1.72 1.86 -24.21
N ARG A 95 -0.42 1.57 -24.42
CA ARG A 95 0.01 0.40 -25.24
C ARG A 95 -0.52 -0.92 -24.70
N GLN A 96 -0.72 -1.02 -23.39
CA GLN A 96 -1.43 -2.15 -22.79
C GLN A 96 -2.94 -1.91 -22.95
N VAL A 97 -3.47 -2.29 -24.09
CA VAL A 97 -4.90 -2.22 -24.39
C VAL A 97 -5.53 -3.56 -24.02
N TYR A 98 -6.72 -3.50 -23.44
CA TYR A 98 -7.51 -4.70 -23.22
C TYR A 98 -7.84 -5.34 -24.57
N GLN A 99 -7.44 -6.60 -24.76
CA GLN A 99 -7.76 -7.34 -25.94
C GLN A 99 -9.04 -8.14 -25.66
N LEU A 100 -10.06 -7.86 -26.47
CA LEU A 100 -11.29 -8.64 -26.42
C LEU A 100 -10.99 -10.10 -26.78
N PRO A 101 -11.51 -11.06 -26.00
CA PRO A 101 -11.39 -12.47 -26.35
C PRO A 101 -11.93 -12.73 -27.76
N LYS A 102 -11.21 -13.52 -28.54
CA LYS A 102 -11.63 -13.87 -29.92
C LYS A 102 -12.86 -14.79 -29.93
N GLU A 103 -13.08 -15.53 -28.84
CA GLU A 103 -14.24 -16.39 -28.67
C GLU A 103 -15.22 -15.74 -27.70
N LYS A 104 -16.53 -15.90 -27.97
CA LYS A 104 -17.59 -15.47 -27.04
C LYS A 104 -17.38 -16.17 -25.71
N SER A 105 -16.91 -15.42 -24.73
CA SER A 105 -16.81 -15.88 -23.34
C SER A 105 -18.18 -15.71 -22.69
N GLU A 106 -18.59 -16.68 -21.87
CA GLU A 106 -19.77 -16.51 -21.00
C GLU A 106 -19.54 -15.43 -19.94
N LYS A 107 -18.31 -14.94 -19.82
CA LYS A 107 -17.89 -13.92 -18.86
C LYS A 107 -18.11 -12.53 -19.41
N SER A 108 -18.53 -11.59 -18.54
CA SER A 108 -18.71 -10.20 -18.91
C SER A 108 -17.39 -9.52 -19.31
N GLU A 109 -17.27 -9.16 -20.57
CA GLU A 109 -16.12 -8.41 -21.09
C GLU A 109 -15.96 -7.04 -20.41
N THR A 110 -17.08 -6.40 -20.09
CA THR A 110 -17.10 -5.11 -19.38
C THR A 110 -16.42 -5.22 -18.01
N LEU A 111 -16.77 -6.23 -17.22
CA LEU A 111 -16.15 -6.43 -15.92
C LEU A 111 -14.68 -6.80 -16.03
N ASN A 112 -14.31 -7.59 -17.03
CA ASN A 112 -12.91 -7.91 -17.33
C ASN A 112 -12.12 -6.66 -17.72
N ALA A 113 -12.68 -5.82 -18.59
CA ALA A 113 -12.05 -4.55 -19.00
C ALA A 113 -11.86 -3.60 -17.82
N MET A 114 -12.86 -3.47 -16.96
CA MET A 114 -12.75 -2.68 -15.72
C MET A 114 -11.66 -3.22 -14.80
N ALA A 115 -11.62 -4.53 -14.57
CA ALA A 115 -10.62 -5.18 -13.75
C ALA A 115 -9.21 -5.02 -14.34
N PHE A 116 -9.08 -5.12 -15.66
CA PHE A 116 -7.83 -4.88 -16.38
C PHE A 116 -7.34 -3.43 -16.23
N LEU A 117 -8.22 -2.44 -16.34
CA LEU A 117 -7.84 -1.04 -16.14
C LEU A 117 -7.32 -0.78 -14.73
N ILE A 118 -7.96 -1.36 -13.72
CA ILE A 118 -7.47 -1.27 -12.33
C ILE A 118 -6.09 -1.92 -12.22
N ASP A 119 -5.91 -3.13 -12.75
CA ASP A 119 -4.64 -3.86 -12.73
C ASP A 119 -3.51 -3.08 -13.40
N ARG A 120 -3.79 -2.55 -14.58
CA ARG A 120 -2.84 -1.76 -15.35
C ARG A 120 -2.32 -0.57 -14.57
N GLU A 121 -3.21 0.20 -13.93
CA GLU A 121 -2.80 1.43 -13.24
C GLU A 121 -2.21 1.18 -11.85
N ILE A 122 -2.60 0.09 -11.17
CA ILE A 122 -2.17 -0.20 -9.79
C ILE A 122 -0.95 -1.13 -9.75
N ASP A 123 -0.94 -2.18 -10.58
CA ASP A 123 0.04 -3.26 -10.50
C ASP A 123 1.06 -3.22 -11.64
N ALA A 124 0.63 -2.96 -12.88
CA ALA A 124 1.54 -2.86 -14.02
C ALA A 124 2.27 -1.51 -14.09
N LYS A 125 1.65 -0.43 -13.61
CA LYS A 125 2.24 0.88 -13.44
C LYS A 125 2.32 1.20 -11.94
N MET A 126 3.18 2.14 -11.58
CA MET A 126 3.20 2.64 -10.20
C MET A 126 2.00 3.57 -9.97
N TRP A 127 1.21 3.33 -8.92
CA TRP A 127 0.14 4.25 -8.51
C TRP A 127 0.74 5.52 -7.91
N THR A 128 0.69 6.60 -8.65
CA THR A 128 1.38 7.85 -8.29
C THR A 128 0.59 8.79 -7.38
N PRO A 129 -0.77 8.79 -7.37
CA PRO A 129 -1.54 9.78 -6.60
C PRO A 129 -1.33 9.76 -5.08
N ASN A 130 -0.85 8.66 -4.52
CA ASN A 130 -0.64 8.53 -3.08
C ASN A 130 0.83 8.52 -2.66
N LEU A 131 1.77 8.77 -3.58
CA LEU A 131 3.19 8.71 -3.25
C LEU A 131 3.60 9.90 -2.37
N PRO A 132 4.39 9.68 -1.31
CA PRO A 132 4.94 10.75 -0.51
C PRO A 132 6.05 11.51 -1.26
N PHE A 133 6.36 12.72 -0.77
CA PHE A 133 7.31 13.65 -1.40
C PHE A 133 8.72 13.09 -1.65
N VAL A 134 9.11 12.03 -0.93
CA VAL A 134 10.42 11.38 -1.13
C VAL A 134 10.51 10.63 -2.46
N PHE A 135 9.39 10.34 -3.12
CA PHE A 135 9.38 9.68 -4.42
C PHE A 135 9.43 10.70 -5.56
N PRO A 136 10.22 10.43 -6.62
CA PRO A 136 10.32 11.34 -7.78
C PRO A 136 8.96 11.64 -8.42
N ALA A 137 8.10 10.65 -8.46
CA ALA A 137 6.75 10.79 -9.03
C ALA A 137 5.85 11.79 -8.28
N TYR A 138 6.22 12.23 -7.08
CA TYR A 138 5.46 13.24 -6.33
C TYR A 138 5.38 14.58 -7.07
N ILE A 139 6.40 14.93 -7.87
CA ILE A 139 6.41 16.18 -8.65
C ILE A 139 5.64 16.08 -9.96
N LEU A 140 5.17 14.88 -10.33
CA LEU A 140 4.34 14.70 -11.51
C LEU A 140 2.93 15.21 -11.26
N ASP A 141 2.37 15.91 -12.22
CA ASP A 141 0.99 16.38 -12.21
C ASP A 141 0.11 15.55 -13.15
N ASN A 142 0.56 15.36 -14.38
CA ASN A 142 -0.23 14.69 -15.42
C ASN A 142 -0.51 13.22 -15.08
N MET A 143 0.50 12.48 -14.65
CA MET A 143 0.37 11.04 -14.38
C MET A 143 -0.62 10.72 -13.25
N PRO A 144 -0.56 11.39 -12.06
CA PRO A 144 -1.55 11.19 -11.01
C PRO A 144 -2.97 11.52 -11.47
N ASN A 145 -3.17 12.63 -12.17
CA ASN A 145 -4.48 13.06 -12.65
C ASN A 145 -5.04 12.10 -13.72
N PHE A 146 -4.19 11.60 -14.62
CA PHE A 146 -4.55 10.58 -15.59
C PHE A 146 -5.04 9.30 -14.89
N GLN A 147 -4.31 8.80 -13.90
CA GLN A 147 -4.67 7.60 -13.15
C GLN A 147 -5.97 7.77 -12.35
N ILE A 148 -6.18 8.93 -11.72
CA ILE A 148 -7.42 9.28 -11.05
C ILE A 148 -8.58 9.30 -12.05
N GLY A 149 -8.37 9.86 -13.24
CA GLY A 149 -9.35 9.87 -14.32
C GLY A 149 -9.78 8.45 -14.73
N ILE A 150 -8.81 7.54 -14.91
CA ILE A 150 -9.09 6.13 -15.21
C ILE A 150 -9.93 5.48 -14.10
N MET A 151 -9.57 5.68 -12.81
CA MET A 151 -10.36 5.11 -11.71
C MET A 151 -11.76 5.71 -11.62
N SER A 152 -11.91 6.98 -11.95
CA SER A 152 -13.22 7.64 -12.01
C SER A 152 -14.08 7.08 -13.14
N ALA A 153 -13.49 6.80 -14.30
CA ALA A 153 -14.19 6.16 -15.42
C ALA A 153 -14.63 4.72 -15.06
N VAL A 154 -13.74 3.93 -14.46
CA VAL A 154 -14.06 2.57 -13.99
C VAL A 154 -15.20 2.62 -12.96
N ARG A 155 -15.19 3.58 -12.06
CA ARG A 155 -16.28 3.78 -11.10
C ARG A 155 -17.58 4.17 -11.80
N GLY A 156 -17.54 5.08 -12.77
CA GLY A 156 -18.72 5.43 -13.59
C GLY A 156 -19.32 4.20 -14.26
N ALA A 157 -18.47 3.37 -14.89
CA ALA A 157 -18.89 2.11 -15.50
C ALA A 157 -19.51 1.15 -14.46
N SER A 158 -18.97 1.05 -13.24
CA SER A 158 -19.52 0.18 -12.19
C SER A 158 -20.93 0.62 -11.75
N ILE A 159 -21.17 1.94 -11.70
CA ILE A 159 -22.51 2.49 -11.39
C ILE A 159 -23.50 2.13 -12.51
N THR A 160 -23.08 2.24 -13.77
CA THR A 160 -23.92 1.88 -14.93
C THR A 160 -24.26 0.40 -14.90
N VAL A 161 -23.27 -0.47 -14.76
CA VAL A 161 -23.47 -1.93 -14.70
C VAL A 161 -24.39 -2.34 -13.54
N LYS A 162 -24.24 -1.70 -12.37
CA LYS A 162 -25.08 -1.97 -11.19
C LYS A 162 -26.59 -1.77 -11.47
N ASN A 163 -26.91 -0.88 -12.37
CA ASN A 163 -28.31 -0.53 -12.67
C ASN A 163 -28.94 -1.46 -13.73
N PHE A 164 -28.21 -2.43 -14.26
CA PHE A 164 -28.76 -3.39 -15.21
C PHE A 164 -29.78 -4.32 -14.54
N LYS A 165 -30.95 -4.45 -15.17
CA LYS A 165 -32.08 -5.21 -14.63
C LYS A 165 -31.87 -6.72 -14.54
N ARG A 166 -30.87 -7.26 -15.23
CA ARG A 166 -30.61 -8.71 -15.34
C ARG A 166 -29.58 -9.24 -14.34
N LEU A 167 -29.09 -8.40 -13.44
CA LEU A 167 -28.16 -8.85 -12.40
C LEU A 167 -28.87 -9.63 -11.32
N THR A 168 -28.24 -10.71 -10.87
CA THR A 168 -28.70 -11.38 -9.64
C THR A 168 -28.46 -10.48 -8.42
N PRO A 169 -29.20 -10.67 -7.31
CA PRO A 169 -28.95 -9.90 -6.09
C PRO A 169 -27.50 -10.01 -5.59
N ALA A 170 -26.89 -11.19 -5.71
CA ALA A 170 -25.50 -11.41 -5.34
C ALA A 170 -24.52 -10.63 -6.22
N GLN A 171 -24.74 -10.59 -7.53
CA GLN A 171 -23.96 -9.82 -8.49
C GLN A 171 -24.08 -8.31 -8.21
N THR A 172 -25.31 -7.83 -7.97
CA THR A 172 -25.56 -6.42 -7.65
C THR A 172 -24.81 -6.01 -6.37
N GLU A 173 -24.84 -6.83 -5.33
CA GLU A 173 -24.15 -6.54 -4.07
C GLU A 173 -22.61 -6.48 -4.24
N ARG A 174 -22.03 -7.39 -5.04
CA ARG A 174 -20.59 -7.36 -5.34
C ARG A 174 -20.19 -6.12 -6.13
N ILE A 175 -20.99 -5.72 -7.14
CA ILE A 175 -20.73 -4.50 -7.91
C ILE A 175 -20.86 -3.25 -7.02
N LYS A 176 -21.87 -3.22 -6.16
CA LYS A 176 -22.04 -2.16 -5.16
C LYS A 176 -20.81 -2.06 -4.25
N LYS A 177 -20.32 -3.18 -3.76
CA LYS A 177 -19.12 -3.23 -2.94
C LYS A 177 -17.87 -2.76 -3.72
N ALA A 178 -17.76 -3.11 -5.00
CA ALA A 178 -16.69 -2.60 -5.86
C ALA A 178 -16.79 -1.07 -6.03
N ASP A 179 -17.99 -0.51 -6.28
CA ASP A 179 -18.24 0.94 -6.34
C ASP A 179 -17.83 1.63 -5.04
N GLU A 180 -18.21 1.09 -3.89
CA GLU A 180 -17.82 1.63 -2.57
C GLU A 180 -16.30 1.66 -2.38
N LEU A 181 -15.61 0.60 -2.79
CA LEU A 181 -14.15 0.52 -2.73
C LEU A 181 -13.47 1.50 -3.70
N LEU A 182 -14.05 1.73 -4.88
CA LEU A 182 -13.57 2.69 -5.87
C LEU A 182 -13.80 4.16 -5.45
N ARG A 183 -14.70 4.42 -4.51
CA ARG A 183 -14.89 5.75 -3.89
C ARG A 183 -13.77 6.12 -2.92
N TYR A 184 -12.92 5.18 -2.57
CA TYR A 184 -11.85 5.44 -1.61
C TYR A 184 -10.93 6.55 -2.13
N PRO A 185 -10.50 7.49 -1.26
CA PRO A 185 -9.65 8.59 -1.68
C PRO A 185 -8.37 8.09 -2.36
N PRO A 186 -7.97 8.65 -3.52
CA PRO A 186 -6.84 8.17 -4.31
C PRO A 186 -5.47 8.44 -3.67
N ASN A 187 -5.40 9.37 -2.72
CA ASN A 187 -4.18 9.92 -2.14
C ASN A 187 -3.80 9.33 -0.77
N ILE A 188 -4.42 8.24 -0.34
CA ILE A 188 -4.08 7.59 0.93
C ILE A 188 -2.95 6.57 0.70
N TRP A 189 -1.78 6.85 1.29
CA TRP A 189 -0.65 5.91 1.24
C TRP A 189 -0.73 4.87 2.35
N ILE A 190 -0.37 5.22 3.59
CA ILE A 190 -0.43 4.34 4.77
C ILE A 190 -1.05 5.08 5.95
N MET A 191 -0.93 6.41 5.99
CA MET A 191 -1.44 7.23 7.08
C MET A 191 -2.45 8.24 6.56
N SER A 192 -3.62 8.31 7.20
CA SER A 192 -4.59 9.36 6.93
C SER A 192 -4.11 10.68 7.55
N ARG A 193 -4.11 11.75 6.75
CA ARG A 193 -3.71 13.11 7.15
C ARG A 193 -4.71 13.78 8.11
N LYS A 194 -5.87 13.20 8.37
CA LYS A 194 -6.91 13.74 9.25
C LYS A 194 -6.71 13.28 10.70
N GLY A 195 -5.66 13.79 11.35
CA GLY A 195 -5.59 13.89 12.82
C GLY A 195 -5.70 12.62 13.68
N THR A 196 -6.08 11.51 13.09
CA THR A 196 -6.19 10.23 13.75
C THR A 196 -4.92 9.43 13.43
N PHE A 197 -4.10 9.17 14.41
CA PHE A 197 -3.01 8.20 14.33
C PHE A 197 -3.61 6.80 14.19
N GLY A 198 -4.16 6.51 13.01
CA GLY A 198 -4.68 5.20 12.63
C GLY A 198 -4.07 4.78 11.30
N LEU A 199 -3.59 3.53 11.24
CA LEU A 199 -3.18 2.90 9.99
C LEU A 199 -4.42 2.73 9.11
N ALA A 200 -4.62 3.64 8.16
CA ALA A 200 -5.66 3.50 7.16
C ALA A 200 -5.16 2.59 6.03
N PRO A 201 -6.01 1.74 5.45
CA PRO A 201 -5.62 0.97 4.28
C PRO A 201 -5.25 1.90 3.12
N SER A 202 -4.22 1.56 2.35
CA SER A 202 -3.81 2.38 1.20
C SER A 202 -4.85 2.34 0.08
N SER A 203 -4.87 3.39 -0.76
CA SER A 203 -5.73 3.45 -1.95
C SER A 203 -5.51 2.25 -2.86
N ASN A 204 -4.25 1.85 -3.08
CA ASN A 204 -3.89 0.67 -3.86
C ASN A 204 -4.54 -0.61 -3.31
N ALA A 205 -4.54 -0.78 -1.98
CA ALA A 205 -5.13 -1.96 -1.35
C ALA A 205 -6.66 -2.00 -1.55
N GLN A 206 -7.32 -0.85 -1.49
CA GLN A 206 -8.78 -0.77 -1.70
C GLN A 206 -9.13 -1.02 -3.17
N TYR A 207 -8.40 -0.44 -4.11
CA TYR A 207 -8.64 -0.65 -5.54
C TYR A 207 -8.35 -2.10 -5.97
N ARG A 208 -7.33 -2.76 -5.40
CA ARG A 208 -7.14 -4.22 -5.59
C ARG A 208 -8.29 -5.05 -5.05
N LYS A 209 -8.92 -4.62 -3.95
CA LYS A 209 -10.14 -5.28 -3.44
C LYS A 209 -11.30 -5.08 -4.41
N ALA A 210 -11.50 -3.86 -4.93
CA ALA A 210 -12.53 -3.59 -5.94
C ALA A 210 -12.37 -4.48 -7.18
N ARG A 211 -11.14 -4.59 -7.71
CA ARG A 211 -10.81 -5.51 -8.80
C ARG A 211 -11.23 -6.93 -8.49
N ARG A 212 -10.94 -7.43 -7.30
CA ARG A 212 -11.32 -8.81 -6.90
C ARG A 212 -12.83 -9.01 -6.84
N GLU A 213 -13.58 -8.02 -6.36
CA GLU A 213 -15.05 -8.11 -6.33
C GLU A 213 -15.63 -8.11 -7.76
N LEU A 214 -15.07 -7.32 -8.69
CA LEU A 214 -15.45 -7.34 -10.10
C LEU A 214 -15.17 -8.71 -10.76
N LEU A 215 -13.99 -9.29 -10.53
CA LEU A 215 -13.61 -10.59 -11.09
C LEU A 215 -14.47 -11.75 -10.50
N LYS A 216 -14.74 -11.75 -9.20
CA LYS A 216 -15.64 -12.75 -8.60
C LYS A 216 -17.05 -12.69 -9.19
N ASN A 217 -17.49 -11.50 -9.55
CA ASN A 217 -18.80 -11.34 -10.19
C ASN A 217 -18.85 -11.94 -11.60
N ASN A 218 -17.67 -12.11 -12.20
CA ASN A 218 -17.52 -12.62 -13.56
C ASN A 218 -17.45 -14.15 -13.63
N ASP A 219 -17.41 -14.85 -12.49
CA ASP A 219 -17.46 -16.31 -12.44
C ASP A 219 -18.86 -16.88 -12.72
N GLU A 220 -19.90 -16.02 -12.63
CA GLU A 220 -21.27 -16.31 -13.04
C GLU A 220 -21.54 -15.61 -14.38
N PRO A 221 -22.12 -16.28 -15.40
CA PRO A 221 -22.34 -15.68 -16.71
C PRO A 221 -23.26 -14.46 -16.60
N LEU A 222 -22.70 -13.30 -16.95
CA LEU A 222 -23.46 -12.05 -17.13
C LEU A 222 -23.90 -12.02 -18.60
N VAL A 223 -25.12 -12.39 -18.89
CA VAL A 223 -25.69 -12.22 -20.23
C VAL A 223 -26.12 -10.76 -20.38
N LEU A 224 -25.15 -9.89 -20.71
CA LEU A 224 -25.42 -8.54 -21.16
C LEU A 224 -25.76 -8.63 -22.65
N GLU A 225 -27.03 -8.64 -23.01
CA GLU A 225 -27.42 -8.45 -24.41
C GLU A 225 -27.23 -6.97 -24.79
N GLU A 226 -26.85 -6.74 -26.05
CA GLU A 226 -26.64 -5.42 -26.66
C GLU A 226 -27.83 -4.45 -26.46
N GLN A 227 -29.02 -4.98 -26.22
CA GLN A 227 -30.25 -4.23 -25.98
C GLN A 227 -30.23 -3.41 -24.67
N ASP A 228 -29.40 -3.78 -23.69
CA ASP A 228 -29.33 -3.06 -22.41
C ASP A 228 -28.62 -1.70 -22.54
N PHE A 229 -27.85 -1.48 -23.61
CA PHE A 229 -27.14 -0.22 -23.88
C PHE A 229 -27.99 0.79 -24.68
N ASN A 230 -29.01 0.35 -25.38
CA ASN A 230 -29.83 1.20 -26.23
C ASN A 230 -31.04 1.82 -25.51
N SER A 231 -31.20 1.58 -24.22
CA SER A 231 -32.34 2.08 -23.41
C SER A 231 -32.01 3.31 -22.56
N TYR A 232 -30.88 3.96 -22.82
CA TYR A 232 -30.44 5.23 -22.25
C TYR A 232 -30.16 6.22 -23.38
#